data_df4e97afee9682d727b56b3e296f33df
#
_entry.id   df4e97afee9682d727b56b3e296f33df
#
_cell.length_a   1.000
_cell.length_b   1.000
_cell.length_c   1.000
_cell.angle_alpha   90.00
_cell.angle_beta   90.00
_cell.angle_gamma   90.00
#
_symmetry.space_group_name_H-M   'P 1'
#
loop_
_entity.id
_entity.type
_entity.pdbx_description
1 polymer ?
#
loop_
_entity_poly.entity_id
_entity_poly.type
_entity_poly.pdbx_seq_one_letter_code
_entity_poly.pdbx_strand_id
1 'polypeptide(L)'
;MHRPKRPLLLAFVALGLTAGTGIPVAMRERGYWADKPLPARTLPSRFTPSDAMRLGPGQFRWAAYPGDASPMSVAIDLTNQRAFVFQGQALVGIAAISSGRRGHGTPTGTFPILEKARFHRSNIYSNAPMPFMQRLTWGGIALHAGYNPGRPASHGCIRLPYGFARILFQATQVGGTVVVMRAPPLAAPAPIIEQPDIEMAAAEPDHTAPLAPGKQVAVMSTDKTVAYVTATML
;
A
#
# COMPACT_ATOMS: atom_id res chain seq x y z
N MET A 1 -51.07 65.08 -24.78
CA MET A 1 -51.23 64.72 -23.35
C MET A 1 -50.60 63.34 -23.11
N HIS A 2 -49.36 63.32 -22.63
CA HIS A 2 -48.59 62.04 -22.37
C HIS A 2 -48.51 61.89 -20.86
N ARG A 3 -49.05 60.73 -20.35
CA ARG A 3 -48.86 60.35 -18.93
C ARG A 3 -47.62 59.48 -18.81
N PRO A 4 -46.74 59.73 -17.87
CA PRO A 4 -45.58 58.84 -17.65
C PRO A 4 -45.99 57.58 -16.87
N LYS A 5 -45.47 56.44 -17.34
CA LYS A 5 -45.60 55.14 -16.67
C LYS A 5 -44.63 55.07 -15.47
N ARG A 6 -45.17 54.75 -14.31
CA ARG A 6 -44.39 54.49 -13.09
C ARG A 6 -43.72 53.07 -13.18
N PRO A 7 -42.45 52.89 -12.80
CA PRO A 7 -41.86 51.56 -12.71
C PRO A 7 -42.32 50.89 -11.41
N LEU A 8 -42.73 49.63 -11.57
CA LEU A 8 -43.11 48.73 -10.49
C LEU A 8 -41.83 48.19 -9.84
N LEU A 9 -41.60 48.58 -8.58
CA LEU A 9 -40.50 48.05 -7.77
C LEU A 9 -40.87 46.65 -7.31
N LEU A 10 -40.27 45.60 -7.90
CA LEU A 10 -40.35 44.23 -7.41
C LEU A 10 -39.35 44.07 -6.27
N ALA A 11 -39.86 43.98 -5.05
CA ALA A 11 -39.08 43.59 -3.87
C ALA A 11 -38.84 42.10 -3.94
N PHE A 12 -37.60 41.67 -4.23
CA PHE A 12 -37.16 40.29 -4.03
C PHE A 12 -36.96 40.06 -2.54
N VAL A 13 -37.90 39.36 -1.92
CA VAL A 13 -37.70 38.73 -0.61
C VAL A 13 -36.78 37.55 -0.84
N ALA A 14 -35.50 37.70 -0.52
CA ALA A 14 -34.55 36.62 -0.47
C ALA A 14 -34.87 35.73 0.75
N LEU A 15 -35.58 34.64 0.51
CA LEU A 15 -35.78 33.57 1.49
C LEU A 15 -34.43 32.87 1.65
N GLY A 16 -33.70 33.16 2.74
CA GLY A 16 -32.44 32.52 3.08
C GLY A 16 -32.67 31.06 3.43
N LEU A 17 -32.40 30.13 2.48
CA LEU A 17 -32.17 28.74 2.83
C LEU A 17 -30.83 28.64 3.55
N THR A 18 -30.87 28.53 4.87
CA THR A 18 -29.72 28.11 5.67
C THR A 18 -29.49 26.61 5.42
N ALA A 19 -28.67 26.27 4.43
CA ALA A 19 -28.12 24.94 4.31
C ALA A 19 -27.23 24.72 5.54
N GLY A 20 -27.70 23.84 6.44
CA GLY A 20 -27.01 23.46 7.65
C GLY A 20 -25.70 22.71 7.35
N THR A 21 -24.62 23.46 7.16
CA THR A 21 -23.26 22.94 7.34
C THR A 21 -22.78 23.52 8.66
N GLY A 22 -22.68 22.67 9.69
CA GLY A 22 -22.33 23.06 11.06
C GLY A 22 -20.92 23.62 11.27
N ILE A 23 -20.35 24.31 10.28
CA ILE A 23 -19.05 24.97 10.36
C ILE A 23 -19.31 26.47 10.52
N PRO A 24 -18.93 27.10 11.66
CA PRO A 24 -19.05 28.53 11.87
C PRO A 24 -18.33 29.31 10.76
N VAL A 25 -18.99 30.34 10.19
CA VAL A 25 -18.44 31.18 9.12
C VAL A 25 -17.07 31.76 9.49
N ALA A 26 -16.87 32.11 10.76
CA ALA A 26 -15.58 32.62 11.27
C ALA A 26 -14.41 31.63 11.20
N MET A 27 -14.69 30.32 11.12
CA MET A 27 -13.66 29.29 10.94
C MET A 27 -13.34 29.04 9.47
N ARG A 28 -14.24 29.34 8.56
CA ARG A 28 -14.05 29.21 7.11
C ARG A 28 -13.07 30.28 6.57
N GLU A 29 -13.09 31.47 7.14
CA GLU A 29 -12.23 32.59 6.69
C GLU A 29 -10.76 32.47 7.16
N ARG A 30 -10.46 31.66 8.15
CA ARG A 30 -9.10 31.53 8.70
C ARG A 30 -8.30 30.32 8.18
N GLY A 31 -8.75 29.66 7.12
CA GLY A 31 -8.03 28.48 6.60
C GLY A 31 -7.86 27.33 7.62
N TYR A 32 -8.55 27.38 8.77
CA TYR A 32 -8.37 26.46 9.88
C TYR A 32 -8.52 24.96 9.49
N TRP A 33 -9.25 24.71 8.40
CA TRP A 33 -9.48 23.35 7.89
C TRP A 33 -8.62 23.00 6.66
N ALA A 34 -7.95 24.00 6.06
CA ALA A 34 -7.18 23.78 4.83
C ALA A 34 -5.96 22.87 5.05
N ASP A 35 -5.38 22.89 6.26
CA ASP A 35 -4.15 22.16 6.58
C ASP A 35 -4.39 20.95 7.47
N LYS A 36 -5.63 20.66 7.87
CA LYS A 36 -5.95 19.42 8.60
C LYS A 36 -6.31 18.34 7.61
N PRO A 37 -5.51 17.27 7.52
CA PRO A 37 -5.92 16.10 6.73
C PRO A 37 -7.28 15.64 7.25
N LEU A 38 -8.25 15.53 6.35
CA LEU A 38 -9.53 14.91 6.68
C LEU A 38 -9.25 13.56 7.31
N PRO A 39 -9.95 13.19 8.40
CA PRO A 39 -9.78 11.87 9.00
C PRO A 39 -9.97 10.83 7.88
N ALA A 40 -8.98 9.97 7.70
CA ALA A 40 -9.03 8.94 6.69
C ALA A 40 -10.33 8.15 6.89
N ARG A 41 -11.18 8.14 5.86
CA ARG A 41 -12.43 7.40 5.89
C ARG A 41 -12.10 5.93 6.06
N THR A 42 -12.36 5.36 7.24
CA THR A 42 -12.18 3.94 7.48
C THR A 42 -13.30 3.18 6.81
N LEU A 43 -13.00 2.51 5.70
CA LEU A 43 -13.94 1.61 5.02
C LEU A 43 -14.01 0.28 5.80
N PRO A 44 -15.19 -0.33 5.95
CA PRO A 44 -15.28 -1.66 6.53
C PRO A 44 -14.72 -2.72 5.57
N SER A 45 -14.05 -3.74 6.10
CA SER A 45 -13.59 -4.88 5.28
C SER A 45 -14.76 -5.64 4.69
N ARG A 46 -14.64 -6.07 3.44
CA ARG A 46 -15.64 -6.89 2.73
C ARG A 46 -15.47 -8.38 2.99
N PHE A 47 -14.26 -8.75 3.40
CA PHE A 47 -13.87 -10.14 3.68
C PHE A 47 -13.06 -10.20 4.97
N THR A 48 -12.90 -11.40 5.49
CA THR A 48 -12.01 -11.72 6.60
C THR A 48 -10.86 -12.61 6.11
N PRO A 49 -9.74 -12.70 6.82
CA PRO A 49 -8.70 -13.67 6.50
C PRO A 49 -9.22 -15.12 6.47
N SER A 50 -10.20 -15.46 7.31
CA SER A 50 -10.84 -16.78 7.31
C SER A 50 -11.60 -17.09 6.01
N ASP A 51 -12.17 -16.07 5.35
CA ASP A 51 -12.82 -16.27 4.05
C ASP A 51 -11.81 -16.65 2.98
N ALA A 52 -10.59 -16.11 3.04
CA ALA A 52 -9.52 -16.48 2.13
C ALA A 52 -9.10 -17.95 2.30
N MET A 53 -9.09 -18.46 3.54
CA MET A 53 -8.69 -19.86 3.82
C MET A 53 -9.68 -20.88 3.24
N ARG A 54 -10.93 -20.51 3.02
CA ARG A 54 -11.96 -21.35 2.41
C ARG A 54 -11.87 -21.44 0.89
N LEU A 55 -11.04 -20.62 0.23
CA LEU A 55 -10.91 -20.63 -1.22
C LEU A 55 -10.18 -21.89 -1.70
N GLY A 56 -10.75 -22.58 -2.67
CA GLY A 56 -10.08 -23.64 -3.42
C GLY A 56 -9.09 -23.08 -4.46
N PRO A 57 -8.27 -23.96 -5.09
CA PRO A 57 -7.35 -23.57 -6.15
C PRO A 57 -8.05 -22.77 -7.27
N GLY A 58 -7.45 -21.67 -7.71
CA GLY A 58 -7.99 -20.83 -8.77
C GLY A 58 -9.19 -19.96 -8.37
N GLN A 59 -9.70 -20.08 -7.14
CA GLN A 59 -10.81 -19.28 -6.65
C GLN A 59 -10.34 -17.91 -6.10
N PHE A 60 -11.25 -16.93 -6.20
CA PHE A 60 -11.05 -15.60 -5.64
C PHE A 60 -12.40 -14.92 -5.35
N ARG A 61 -12.37 -13.84 -4.56
CA ARG A 61 -13.46 -12.89 -4.36
C ARG A 61 -12.94 -11.47 -4.47
N TRP A 62 -13.78 -10.55 -4.94
CA TRP A 62 -13.44 -9.14 -5.10
C TRP A 62 -14.68 -8.27 -4.87
N ALA A 63 -14.55 -7.24 -4.03
CA ALA A 63 -15.63 -6.31 -3.69
C ALA A 63 -15.07 -4.94 -3.28
N ALA A 64 -14.27 -4.30 -4.16
CA ALA A 64 -13.75 -2.95 -3.92
C ALA A 64 -14.87 -1.91 -3.82
N TYR A 65 -14.57 -0.76 -3.23
CA TYR A 65 -15.48 0.37 -3.10
C TYR A 65 -15.35 1.28 -4.34
N PRO A 66 -16.35 1.31 -5.22
CA PRO A 66 -16.32 2.19 -6.40
C PRO A 66 -16.25 3.66 -5.97
N GLY A 67 -15.42 4.45 -6.68
CA GLY A 67 -15.28 5.89 -6.44
C GLY A 67 -14.48 6.27 -5.20
N ASP A 68 -14.02 5.33 -4.40
CA ASP A 68 -13.08 5.60 -3.31
C ASP A 68 -11.63 5.60 -3.83
N ALA A 69 -10.92 6.69 -3.60
CA ALA A 69 -9.55 6.89 -4.09
C ALA A 69 -8.45 6.35 -3.15
N SER A 70 -8.83 5.63 -2.08
CA SER A 70 -7.86 5.03 -1.17
C SER A 70 -6.91 4.10 -1.93
N PRO A 71 -5.59 4.13 -1.65
CA PRO A 71 -4.60 3.36 -2.36
C PRO A 71 -4.83 1.86 -2.18
N MET A 72 -4.55 1.10 -3.25
CA MET A 72 -4.56 -0.36 -3.20
C MET A 72 -3.20 -0.87 -2.73
N SER A 73 -3.22 -1.82 -1.79
CA SER A 73 -2.03 -2.58 -1.38
C SER A 73 -2.32 -4.08 -1.37
N VAL A 74 -1.27 -4.87 -1.51
CA VAL A 74 -1.38 -6.32 -1.65
C VAL A 74 -0.53 -7.00 -0.58
N ALA A 75 -1.08 -7.99 0.12
CA ALA A 75 -0.33 -8.89 0.97
C ALA A 75 -0.40 -10.32 0.41
N ILE A 76 0.74 -10.99 0.35
CA ILE A 76 0.89 -12.37 -0.12
C ILE A 76 1.33 -13.25 1.04
N ASP A 77 0.50 -14.20 1.41
CA ASP A 77 0.84 -15.25 2.39
C ASP A 77 1.34 -16.50 1.65
N LEU A 78 2.63 -16.72 1.74
CA LEU A 78 3.29 -17.89 1.11
C LEU A 78 2.99 -19.20 1.86
N THR A 79 2.66 -19.16 3.14
CA THR A 79 2.37 -20.37 3.93
C THR A 79 1.04 -20.96 3.50
N ASN A 80 0.01 -20.14 3.44
CA ASN A 80 -1.35 -20.58 3.11
C ASN A 80 -1.69 -20.42 1.63
N GLN A 81 -0.76 -19.91 0.81
CA GLN A 81 -0.95 -19.65 -0.63
C GLN A 81 -2.16 -18.75 -0.87
N ARG A 82 -2.17 -17.57 -0.23
CA ARG A 82 -3.26 -16.59 -0.32
C ARG A 82 -2.75 -15.20 -0.69
N ALA A 83 -3.56 -14.49 -1.46
CA ALA A 83 -3.42 -13.06 -1.69
C ALA A 83 -4.57 -12.32 -1.01
N PHE A 84 -4.24 -11.18 -0.43
CA PHE A 84 -5.15 -10.24 0.21
C PHE A 84 -4.95 -8.87 -0.42
N VAL A 85 -6.03 -8.20 -0.83
CA VAL A 85 -5.99 -6.86 -1.41
C VAL A 85 -6.77 -5.92 -0.52
N PHE A 86 -6.12 -4.82 -0.18
CA PHE A 86 -6.69 -3.77 0.66
C PHE A 86 -6.91 -2.51 -0.15
N GLN A 87 -8.02 -1.83 0.10
CA GLN A 87 -8.30 -0.46 -0.32
C GLN A 87 -8.27 0.41 0.93
N GLY A 88 -7.23 1.23 1.10
CA GLY A 88 -6.90 1.79 2.40
C GLY A 88 -6.66 0.67 3.42
N GLN A 89 -7.47 0.63 4.49
CA GLN A 89 -7.42 -0.42 5.52
C GLN A 89 -8.43 -1.55 5.29
N ALA A 90 -9.36 -1.40 4.34
CA ALA A 90 -10.41 -2.37 4.10
C ALA A 90 -9.94 -3.54 3.23
N LEU A 91 -10.09 -4.77 3.70
CA LEU A 91 -9.86 -5.98 2.91
C LEU A 91 -10.99 -6.13 1.88
N VAL A 92 -10.66 -5.95 0.60
CA VAL A 92 -11.61 -5.90 -0.52
C VAL A 92 -11.38 -6.99 -1.58
N GLY A 93 -10.26 -7.71 -1.51
CA GLY A 93 -9.96 -8.79 -2.45
C GLY A 93 -9.21 -9.93 -1.77
N ILE A 94 -9.61 -11.18 -2.08
CA ILE A 94 -8.95 -12.40 -1.60
C ILE A 94 -8.85 -13.41 -2.73
N ALA A 95 -7.71 -14.13 -2.82
CA ALA A 95 -7.49 -15.14 -3.85
C ALA A 95 -6.60 -16.30 -3.35
N ALA A 96 -6.85 -17.50 -3.84
CA ALA A 96 -5.86 -18.57 -3.81
C ALA A 96 -4.75 -18.25 -4.82
N ILE A 97 -3.50 -18.56 -4.48
CA ILE A 97 -2.33 -18.30 -5.34
C ILE A 97 -1.45 -19.55 -5.53
N SER A 98 -0.45 -19.45 -6.41
CA SER A 98 0.63 -20.43 -6.52
C SER A 98 1.97 -19.70 -6.60
N SER A 99 2.75 -19.79 -5.54
CA SER A 99 4.08 -19.18 -5.42
C SER A 99 5.21 -20.09 -5.93
N GLY A 100 6.45 -19.67 -5.76
CA GLY A 100 7.66 -20.42 -6.12
C GLY A 100 7.77 -21.75 -5.38
N ARG A 101 8.09 -22.82 -6.13
CA ARG A 101 8.33 -24.16 -5.60
C ARG A 101 9.67 -24.25 -4.86
N ARG A 102 9.92 -25.36 -4.18
CA ARG A 102 11.22 -25.66 -3.57
C ARG A 102 12.36 -25.49 -4.59
N GLY A 103 13.43 -24.82 -4.22
CA GLY A 103 14.55 -24.45 -5.10
C GLY A 103 14.32 -23.21 -5.96
N HIS A 104 13.10 -22.70 -6.01
CA HIS A 104 12.71 -21.48 -6.75
C HIS A 104 11.77 -20.62 -5.89
N GLY A 105 12.15 -20.38 -4.64
CA GLY A 105 11.28 -19.71 -3.67
C GLY A 105 10.94 -18.26 -4.06
N THR A 106 9.73 -17.86 -3.78
CA THR A 106 9.36 -16.43 -3.83
C THR A 106 10.00 -15.71 -2.63
N PRO A 107 10.74 -14.61 -2.83
CA PRO A 107 11.34 -13.87 -1.73
C PRO A 107 10.27 -13.20 -0.87
N THR A 108 10.50 -13.13 0.44
CA THR A 108 9.71 -12.35 1.39
C THR A 108 10.22 -10.92 1.48
N GLY A 109 9.36 -9.96 1.82
CA GLY A 109 9.70 -8.55 1.96
C GLY A 109 8.60 -7.63 1.45
N THR A 110 8.89 -6.35 1.43
CA THR A 110 8.03 -5.31 0.88
C THR A 110 8.60 -4.85 -0.46
N PHE A 111 7.77 -4.88 -1.49
CA PHE A 111 8.16 -4.60 -2.87
C PHE A 111 7.23 -3.53 -3.47
N PRO A 112 7.76 -2.54 -4.18
CA PRO A 112 6.95 -1.72 -5.07
C PRO A 112 6.61 -2.51 -6.34
N ILE A 113 5.50 -2.19 -6.97
CA ILE A 113 5.24 -2.61 -8.35
C ILE A 113 6.15 -1.78 -9.25
N LEU A 114 7.19 -2.40 -9.81
CA LEU A 114 8.20 -1.70 -10.64
C LEU A 114 7.73 -1.45 -12.06
N GLU A 115 6.93 -2.35 -12.61
CA GLU A 115 6.48 -2.35 -14.00
C GLU A 115 5.16 -3.09 -14.13
N LYS A 116 4.33 -2.70 -15.07
CA LYS A 116 3.08 -3.39 -15.40
C LYS A 116 2.99 -3.61 -16.91
N ALA A 117 2.72 -4.85 -17.31
CA ALA A 117 2.50 -5.20 -18.70
C ALA A 117 1.29 -6.11 -18.86
N ARG A 118 0.32 -5.68 -19.70
CA ARG A 118 -0.90 -6.48 -19.95
C ARG A 118 -0.57 -7.82 -20.61
N PHE A 119 0.41 -7.82 -21.51
CA PHE A 119 0.94 -9.00 -22.19
C PHE A 119 2.45 -9.03 -21.99
N HIS A 120 2.94 -10.02 -21.28
CA HIS A 120 4.35 -10.25 -21.06
C HIS A 120 4.67 -11.73 -21.30
N ARG A 121 5.89 -12.01 -21.72
CA ARG A 121 6.43 -13.37 -21.80
C ARG A 121 7.74 -13.44 -21.03
N SER A 122 7.93 -14.53 -20.31
CA SER A 122 9.17 -14.72 -19.56
C SER A 122 10.37 -14.80 -20.51
N ASN A 123 11.35 -13.97 -20.32
CA ASN A 123 12.64 -14.04 -21.00
C ASN A 123 13.63 -15.03 -20.33
N ILE A 124 13.26 -15.59 -19.19
CA ILE A 124 14.10 -16.52 -18.40
C ILE A 124 13.58 -17.97 -18.53
N TYR A 125 12.26 -18.17 -18.58
CA TYR A 125 11.64 -19.50 -18.50
C TYR A 125 10.77 -19.79 -19.72
N SER A 126 11.35 -20.43 -20.75
CA SER A 126 10.66 -21.00 -21.92
C SER A 126 9.62 -20.07 -22.58
N ASN A 127 9.86 -18.77 -22.60
CA ASN A 127 8.92 -17.79 -23.16
C ASN A 127 7.47 -17.95 -22.64
N ALA A 128 7.32 -18.41 -21.37
CA ALA A 128 6.02 -18.65 -20.76
C ALA A 128 5.16 -17.40 -20.70
N PRO A 129 3.86 -17.46 -21.03
CA PRO A 129 2.97 -16.31 -20.97
C PRO A 129 2.75 -15.86 -19.52
N MET A 130 2.81 -14.56 -19.28
CA MET A 130 2.59 -13.89 -18.01
C MET A 130 1.55 -12.76 -18.17
N PRO A 131 0.27 -13.06 -18.45
CA PRO A 131 -0.75 -12.03 -18.63
C PRO A 131 -0.93 -11.20 -17.35
N PHE A 132 -1.18 -9.90 -17.51
CA PHE A 132 -1.37 -8.94 -16.42
C PHE A 132 -0.19 -8.91 -15.43
N MET A 133 1.03 -8.96 -15.98
CA MET A 133 2.27 -8.96 -15.22
C MET A 133 2.44 -7.66 -14.44
N GLN A 134 2.80 -7.78 -13.17
CA GLN A 134 3.20 -6.70 -12.28
C GLN A 134 4.54 -7.10 -11.65
N ARG A 135 5.61 -6.48 -12.08
CA ARG A 135 6.97 -6.80 -11.68
C ARG A 135 7.25 -6.32 -10.26
N LEU A 136 7.84 -7.15 -9.43
CA LEU A 136 8.22 -6.84 -8.05
C LEU A 136 9.73 -6.67 -7.88
N THR A 137 10.53 -7.39 -8.68
CA THR A 137 11.99 -7.30 -8.62
C THR A 137 12.58 -7.30 -10.03
N TRP A 138 13.72 -6.66 -10.20
CA TRP A 138 14.46 -6.72 -11.46
C TRP A 138 15.04 -8.12 -11.74
N GLY A 139 15.15 -8.97 -10.72
CA GLY A 139 15.48 -10.40 -10.88
C GLY A 139 14.35 -11.26 -11.44
N GLY A 140 13.21 -10.69 -11.85
CA GLY A 140 12.14 -11.37 -12.58
C GLY A 140 10.98 -11.89 -11.75
N ILE A 141 10.91 -11.59 -10.46
CA ILE A 141 9.73 -11.93 -9.63
C ILE A 141 8.57 -10.98 -9.96
N ALA A 142 7.39 -11.55 -10.21
CA ALA A 142 6.20 -10.78 -10.57
C ALA A 142 4.92 -11.47 -10.10
N LEU A 143 3.83 -10.68 -9.97
CA LEU A 143 2.45 -11.14 -9.96
C LEU A 143 1.98 -11.29 -11.41
N HIS A 144 1.30 -12.38 -11.77
CA HIS A 144 0.69 -12.52 -13.10
C HIS A 144 -0.40 -13.60 -13.11
N ALA A 145 -1.27 -13.60 -14.11
CA ALA A 145 -2.21 -14.69 -14.31
C ALA A 145 -1.48 -15.97 -14.73
N GLY A 146 -1.90 -17.12 -14.17
CA GLY A 146 -1.31 -18.40 -14.54
C GLY A 146 -2.00 -19.59 -13.90
N TYR A 147 -1.56 -20.79 -14.29
CA TYR A 147 -2.07 -22.04 -13.70
C TYR A 147 -1.77 -22.05 -12.19
N ASN A 148 -2.84 -22.22 -11.43
CA ASN A 148 -2.83 -22.14 -9.97
C ASN A 148 -3.36 -23.45 -9.36
N PRO A 149 -2.49 -24.39 -8.98
CA PRO A 149 -2.88 -25.64 -8.33
C PRO A 149 -3.12 -25.49 -6.81
N GLY A 150 -3.11 -24.28 -6.25
CA GLY A 150 -3.29 -24.03 -4.82
C GLY A 150 -2.07 -24.39 -3.94
N ARG A 151 -0.92 -24.68 -4.55
CA ARG A 151 0.34 -24.99 -3.89
C ARG A 151 1.51 -24.34 -4.63
N PRO A 152 2.70 -24.23 -3.99
CA PRO A 152 3.90 -23.73 -4.67
C PRO A 152 4.26 -24.56 -5.90
N ALA A 153 4.28 -23.95 -7.09
CA ALA A 153 4.55 -24.65 -8.36
C ALA A 153 5.23 -23.77 -9.42
N SER A 154 5.52 -22.50 -9.13
CA SER A 154 6.19 -21.58 -10.05
C SER A 154 7.73 -21.63 -9.92
N HIS A 155 8.42 -20.84 -10.74
CA HIS A 155 9.86 -20.59 -10.64
C HIS A 155 10.18 -19.28 -9.88
N GLY A 156 9.31 -18.88 -8.93
CA GLY A 156 9.47 -17.70 -8.09
C GLY A 156 8.34 -16.68 -8.22
N CYS A 157 7.73 -16.54 -9.38
CA CYS A 157 6.58 -15.65 -9.58
C CYS A 157 5.35 -16.12 -8.78
N ILE A 158 4.44 -15.19 -8.53
CA ILE A 158 3.18 -15.43 -7.85
C ILE A 158 2.08 -15.50 -8.90
N ARG A 159 1.58 -16.73 -9.13
CA ARG A 159 0.50 -16.99 -10.09
C ARG A 159 -0.85 -16.75 -9.44
N LEU A 160 -1.66 -15.94 -10.09
CA LEU A 160 -3.00 -15.54 -9.67
C LEU A 160 -4.07 -16.17 -10.58
N PRO A 161 -5.30 -16.37 -10.10
CA PRO A 161 -6.44 -16.66 -10.97
C PRO A 161 -6.59 -15.58 -12.03
N TYR A 162 -6.89 -15.95 -13.29
CA TYR A 162 -6.90 -15.02 -14.42
C TYR A 162 -7.81 -13.80 -14.19
N GLY A 163 -9.05 -14.02 -13.73
CA GLY A 163 -10.00 -12.96 -13.42
C GLY A 163 -9.50 -12.01 -12.34
N PHE A 164 -8.91 -12.56 -11.28
CA PHE A 164 -8.31 -11.77 -10.20
C PHE A 164 -7.12 -10.94 -10.68
N ALA A 165 -6.19 -11.55 -11.42
CA ALA A 165 -5.02 -10.85 -11.96
C ALA A 165 -5.43 -9.67 -12.86
N ARG A 166 -6.49 -9.84 -13.69
CA ARG A 166 -7.02 -8.78 -14.55
C ARG A 166 -7.57 -7.61 -13.74
N ILE A 167 -8.36 -7.89 -12.70
CA ILE A 167 -8.97 -6.85 -11.85
C ILE A 167 -7.87 -6.16 -11.04
N LEU A 168 -6.97 -6.92 -10.43
CA LEU A 168 -5.84 -6.38 -9.65
C LEU A 168 -4.94 -5.49 -10.51
N PHE A 169 -4.66 -5.90 -11.74
CA PHE A 169 -3.90 -5.11 -12.70
C PHE A 169 -4.56 -3.75 -13.00
N GLN A 170 -5.89 -3.68 -13.04
CA GLN A 170 -6.60 -2.41 -13.25
C GLN A 170 -6.63 -1.55 -11.98
N ALA A 171 -6.73 -2.18 -10.81
CA ALA A 171 -6.91 -1.49 -9.54
C ALA A 171 -5.60 -0.95 -8.92
N THR A 172 -4.45 -1.50 -9.29
CA THR A 172 -3.13 -1.10 -8.78
C THR A 172 -2.41 -0.19 -9.77
N GLN A 173 -1.33 0.44 -9.31
CA GLN A 173 -0.45 1.31 -10.13
C GLN A 173 1.02 0.96 -9.89
N VAL A 174 1.91 1.44 -10.74
CA VAL A 174 3.37 1.41 -10.51
C VAL A 174 3.67 2.17 -9.23
N GLY A 175 4.59 1.68 -8.40
CA GLY A 175 4.84 2.17 -7.04
C GLY A 175 3.92 1.57 -5.97
N GLY A 176 2.81 0.90 -6.35
CA GLY A 176 1.90 0.26 -5.41
C GLY A 176 2.59 -0.80 -4.54
N THR A 177 2.19 -0.89 -3.27
CA THR A 177 2.85 -1.75 -2.27
C THR A 177 2.40 -3.20 -2.36
N VAL A 178 3.34 -4.12 -2.42
CA VAL A 178 3.14 -5.57 -2.30
C VAL A 178 4.02 -6.11 -1.17
N VAL A 179 3.42 -6.68 -0.13
CA VAL A 179 4.15 -7.35 0.96
C VAL A 179 4.04 -8.85 0.80
N VAL A 180 5.17 -9.53 0.74
CA VAL A 180 5.26 -10.99 0.67
C VAL A 180 5.73 -11.52 2.02
N MET A 181 4.93 -12.37 2.64
CA MET A 181 5.17 -12.88 4.00
C MET A 181 4.81 -14.36 4.12
N ARG A 182 5.14 -14.95 5.28
CA ARG A 182 4.81 -16.35 5.62
C ARG A 182 3.75 -16.45 6.71
N ALA A 183 2.80 -15.53 6.70
CA ALA A 183 1.67 -15.48 7.61
C ALA A 183 0.53 -14.68 6.97
N PRO A 184 -0.73 -14.87 7.39
CA PRO A 184 -1.82 -14.00 6.97
C PRO A 184 -1.61 -12.59 7.53
N PRO A 185 -1.99 -11.53 6.77
CA PRO A 185 -1.86 -10.16 7.25
C PRO A 185 -2.86 -9.87 8.37
N LEU A 186 -2.41 -9.17 9.40
CA LEU A 186 -3.26 -8.66 10.48
C LEU A 186 -3.91 -7.33 10.11
N ALA A 187 -3.28 -6.55 9.20
CA ALA A 187 -3.74 -5.26 8.73
C ALA A 187 -3.27 -5.01 7.29
N ALA A 188 -3.78 -3.95 6.68
CA ALA A 188 -3.31 -3.49 5.38
C ALA A 188 -1.81 -3.13 5.45
N PRO A 189 -1.01 -3.51 4.43
CA PRO A 189 0.38 -3.07 4.34
C PRO A 189 0.49 -1.55 4.32
N ALA A 190 1.44 -1.02 5.08
CA ALA A 190 1.77 0.40 5.00
C ALA A 190 2.28 0.76 3.59
N PRO A 191 1.99 1.97 3.09
CA PRO A 191 2.58 2.45 1.84
C PRO A 191 4.10 2.50 1.97
N ILE A 192 4.80 2.21 0.88
CA ILE A 192 6.23 2.48 0.79
C ILE A 192 6.35 4.01 0.69
N ILE A 193 6.73 4.62 1.80
CA ILE A 193 7.16 6.02 1.79
C ILE A 193 8.62 5.96 1.31
N GLU A 194 8.91 6.46 0.11
CA GLU A 194 10.28 6.82 -0.22
C GLU A 194 10.70 7.79 0.89
N GLN A 195 11.57 7.32 1.77
CA GLN A 195 12.22 8.25 2.70
C GLN A 195 12.93 9.25 1.80
N PRO A 196 12.66 10.57 1.93
CA PRO A 196 13.52 11.55 1.28
C PRO A 196 14.93 11.15 1.70
N ASP A 197 15.83 11.06 0.73
CA ASP A 197 17.23 10.78 0.95
C ASP A 197 17.62 11.63 2.16
N ILE A 198 17.75 10.99 3.32
CA ILE A 198 18.38 11.63 4.45
C ILE A 198 19.82 11.68 3.95
N GLU A 199 20.14 12.80 3.28
CA GLU A 199 21.50 13.23 3.08
C GLU A 199 22.08 13.15 4.49
N MET A 200 22.81 12.06 4.73
CA MET A 200 23.64 11.92 5.88
C MET A 200 24.59 13.11 5.79
N ALA A 201 24.15 14.25 6.35
CA ALA A 201 25.07 15.26 6.79
C ALA A 201 26.00 14.49 7.72
N ALA A 202 27.14 14.09 7.19
CA ALA A 202 28.26 13.57 7.94
C ALA A 202 28.69 14.73 8.85
N ALA A 203 27.99 14.87 9.96
CA ALA A 203 28.54 15.52 11.14
C ALA A 203 29.66 14.56 11.56
N GLU A 204 30.86 14.83 11.09
CA GLU A 204 32.07 14.25 11.65
C GLU A 204 31.95 14.37 13.17
N PRO A 205 32.00 13.28 13.95
CA PRO A 205 31.97 13.40 15.40
C PRO A 205 33.22 14.21 15.79
N ASP A 206 32.98 15.37 16.38
CA ASP A 206 34.04 16.16 17.00
C ASP A 206 34.69 15.30 18.08
N HIS A 207 35.85 14.72 17.75
CA HIS A 207 36.66 13.90 18.65
C HIS A 207 37.34 14.71 19.75
N THR A 208 37.06 16.01 19.89
CA THR A 208 37.71 16.91 20.86
C THR A 208 36.85 17.20 22.09
N ALA A 209 35.58 16.74 22.14
CA ALA A 209 34.75 16.95 23.32
C ALA A 209 35.08 15.92 24.43
N PRO A 210 35.39 16.32 25.65
CA PRO A 210 35.66 15.41 26.75
C PRO A 210 34.35 14.68 27.14
N LEU A 211 34.40 13.34 27.17
CA LEU A 211 33.29 12.49 27.60
C LEU A 211 32.95 12.76 29.08
N ALA A 212 31.69 13.12 29.33
CA ALA A 212 31.19 13.23 30.70
C ALA A 212 31.24 11.83 31.39
N PRO A 213 31.70 11.74 32.65
CA PRO A 213 31.80 10.45 33.33
C PRO A 213 30.42 9.81 33.52
N GLY A 214 30.28 8.54 33.11
CA GLY A 214 29.11 7.72 33.37
C GLY A 214 28.16 7.42 32.16
N LYS A 215 28.46 7.86 30.95
CA LYS A 215 27.66 7.47 29.76
C LYS A 215 28.20 6.19 29.11
N GLN A 216 27.36 5.16 29.04
CA GLN A 216 27.64 3.97 28.23
C GLN A 216 27.37 4.29 26.73
N VAL A 217 28.37 4.04 25.90
CA VAL A 217 28.23 4.15 24.42
C VAL A 217 28.18 2.73 23.87
N ALA A 218 27.07 2.40 23.20
CA ALA A 218 26.96 1.15 22.47
C ALA A 218 27.67 1.30 21.13
N VAL A 219 28.74 0.55 20.92
CA VAL A 219 29.42 0.46 19.62
C VAL A 219 28.85 -0.78 18.88
N MET A 220 28.14 -0.56 17.79
CA MET A 220 27.70 -1.66 16.92
C MET A 220 28.86 -2.05 15.99
N SER A 221 29.42 -3.23 16.23
CA SER A 221 30.33 -3.88 15.28
C SER A 221 29.50 -4.59 14.19
N THR A 222 30.00 -4.64 12.98
CA THR A 222 29.40 -5.31 11.82
C THR A 222 29.26 -6.83 11.97
N ASP A 223 29.69 -7.41 13.09
CA ASP A 223 29.68 -8.85 13.36
C ASP A 223 28.78 -9.23 14.55
N LYS A 224 27.52 -8.79 14.52
CA LYS A 224 26.40 -9.24 15.37
C LYS A 224 26.67 -9.50 16.87
N THR A 225 27.77 -9.03 17.43
CA THR A 225 28.08 -9.15 18.85
C THR A 225 28.09 -7.78 19.50
N VAL A 226 27.21 -7.56 20.45
CA VAL A 226 27.15 -6.31 21.23
C VAL A 226 28.17 -6.44 22.35
N ALA A 227 29.28 -5.67 22.30
CA ALA A 227 30.23 -5.56 23.39
C ALA A 227 30.02 -4.22 24.09
N TYR A 228 29.85 -4.25 25.41
CA TYR A 228 29.81 -3.06 26.26
C TYR A 228 31.22 -2.77 26.82
N VAL A 229 31.72 -1.58 26.54
CA VAL A 229 32.98 -1.11 27.14
C VAL A 229 32.64 -0.08 28.21
N THR A 230 32.97 -0.41 29.44
CA THR A 230 32.88 0.54 30.57
C THR A 230 34.23 1.25 30.74
N ALA A 231 34.24 2.55 30.49
CA ALA A 231 35.45 3.35 30.79
C ALA A 231 35.45 3.71 32.27
N THR A 232 36.32 3.07 33.04
CA THR A 232 36.65 3.48 34.43
C THR A 232 37.84 4.40 34.36
N MET A 233 37.66 5.67 34.75
CA MET A 233 38.79 6.57 35.01
C MET A 233 39.32 6.32 36.43
N LEU A 234 40.59 6.08 36.50
CA LEU A 234 41.40 6.24 37.72
C LEU A 234 41.74 7.71 37.93
#